data_06f85d8dc10877d5d3bc927af548a45a
#
_entry.id   06f85d8dc10877d5d3bc927af548a45a
#
_cell.length_a   1.000
_cell.length_b   1.000
_cell.length_c   1.000
_cell.angle_alpha   90.00
_cell.angle_beta   90.00
_cell.angle_gamma   90.00
#
_symmetry.space_group_name_H-M   'P 1'
#
loop_
_entity.id
_entity.type
_entity.pdbx_description
1 polymer ?
#
loop_
_entity_poly.entity_id
_entity_poly.type
_entity_poly.pdbx_seq_one_letter_code
_entity_poly.pdbx_strand_id
1 'polypeptide(L)'
;MKKGWCFILMLLLAGSLSAQDCAGYYYLLNNAQVEMTMYDGSNAPVGKTIYKVSNVQKEATGTTSNFTATVYDKSDKMITTSQGTFKCSGDGIALDMKVGMPSFSQLKDLKMEAKTTNAFLNYPANMQVGQDLKGGTFEMAGNMGGMDIGVAYTVSNRKVVGKEKITTPAGSWNCYKINYDLSFKMQMLGNSVPMDLTATEWFAPGFGMVKTVSYKDGKEAGSTMITSFKK
;
A
#
# COMPACT_ATOMS: atom_id res chain seq x y z
N MET A 1 -25.26 64.10 -25.76
CA MET A 1 -25.33 62.61 -25.91
C MET A 1 -23.94 62.05 -25.60
N LYS A 2 -23.72 61.58 -24.36
CA LYS A 2 -22.43 60.97 -23.94
C LYS A 2 -22.70 59.50 -23.73
N LYS A 3 -22.12 58.63 -24.57
CA LYS A 3 -22.18 57.19 -24.47
C LYS A 3 -21.10 56.75 -23.42
N GLY A 4 -21.54 56.29 -22.25
CA GLY A 4 -20.69 55.63 -21.25
C GLY A 4 -20.42 54.19 -21.67
N TRP A 5 -19.15 53.85 -21.84
CA TRP A 5 -18.69 52.48 -22.14
C TRP A 5 -18.31 51.81 -20.80
N CYS A 6 -19.19 50.93 -20.33
CA CYS A 6 -18.91 50.07 -19.17
C CYS A 6 -17.96 48.93 -19.60
N PHE A 7 -16.69 49.01 -19.20
CA PHE A 7 -15.74 47.91 -19.28
C PHE A 7 -16.02 46.96 -18.11
N ILE A 8 -16.63 45.81 -18.38
CA ILE A 8 -16.75 44.72 -17.42
C ILE A 8 -15.41 44.01 -17.39
N LEU A 9 -14.65 44.22 -16.32
CA LEU A 9 -13.40 43.52 -16.02
C LEU A 9 -13.75 42.12 -15.49
N MET A 10 -13.72 41.12 -16.37
CA MET A 10 -13.91 39.72 -15.99
C MET A 10 -12.62 39.22 -15.31
N LEU A 11 -12.57 39.20 -13.96
CA LEU A 11 -11.52 38.54 -13.20
C LEU A 11 -11.61 37.02 -13.40
N LEU A 12 -10.75 36.50 -14.26
CA LEU A 12 -10.46 35.06 -14.33
C LEU A 12 -9.74 34.65 -13.04
N LEU A 13 -10.48 34.13 -12.06
CA LEU A 13 -9.93 33.36 -10.95
C LEU A 13 -9.37 32.06 -11.53
N ALA A 14 -8.11 32.09 -11.96
CA ALA A 14 -7.34 30.90 -12.22
C ALA A 14 -7.10 30.20 -10.86
N GLY A 15 -8.03 29.35 -10.46
CA GLY A 15 -7.83 28.42 -9.37
C GLY A 15 -6.62 27.56 -9.71
N SER A 16 -5.51 27.75 -9.00
CA SER A 16 -4.35 26.86 -9.05
C SER A 16 -4.83 25.49 -8.60
N LEU A 17 -5.16 24.60 -9.53
CA LEU A 17 -5.24 23.17 -9.27
C LEU A 17 -3.84 22.76 -8.81
N SER A 18 -3.64 22.67 -7.50
CA SER A 18 -2.44 22.06 -6.92
C SER A 18 -2.47 20.60 -7.33
N ALA A 19 -1.87 20.29 -8.47
CA ALA A 19 -1.55 18.89 -8.79
C ALA A 19 -0.70 18.37 -7.64
N GLN A 20 -1.15 17.30 -6.98
CA GLN A 20 -0.38 16.70 -5.91
C GLN A 20 1.00 16.33 -6.47
N ASP A 21 2.06 16.85 -5.84
CA ASP A 21 3.42 16.50 -6.20
C ASP A 21 3.68 15.02 -5.85
N CYS A 22 3.72 14.17 -6.87
CA CYS A 22 4.07 12.77 -6.73
C CYS A 22 5.52 12.53 -6.27
N ALA A 23 6.36 13.56 -6.31
CA ALA A 23 7.81 13.45 -6.10
C ALA A 23 8.21 13.08 -4.66
N GLY A 24 7.35 13.31 -3.67
CA GLY A 24 7.66 13.04 -2.26
C GLY A 24 7.51 11.57 -1.86
N TYR A 25 6.70 10.79 -2.56
CA TYR A 25 6.45 9.39 -2.20
C TYR A 25 7.67 8.52 -2.48
N TYR A 26 8.13 7.75 -1.49
CA TYR A 26 9.25 6.83 -1.67
C TYR A 26 8.98 5.79 -2.78
N TYR A 27 7.72 5.48 -3.01
CA TYR A 27 7.27 4.60 -4.09
C TYR A 27 7.66 5.08 -5.50
N LEU A 28 7.94 6.38 -5.66
CA LEU A 28 8.20 7.04 -6.93
C LEU A 28 9.59 7.69 -6.98
N LEU A 29 10.46 7.30 -6.05
CA LEU A 29 11.87 7.72 -6.04
C LEU A 29 12.72 6.61 -6.65
N ASN A 30 13.29 6.87 -7.81
CA ASN A 30 14.12 5.87 -8.49
C ASN A 30 15.30 5.45 -7.61
N ASN A 31 15.56 4.14 -7.53
CA ASN A 31 16.54 3.50 -6.66
C ASN A 31 16.28 3.61 -5.15
N ALA A 32 15.14 4.17 -4.73
CA ALA A 32 14.78 4.16 -3.33
C ALA A 32 14.73 2.73 -2.78
N GLN A 33 15.27 2.54 -1.60
CA GLN A 33 15.19 1.30 -0.86
C GLN A 33 14.52 1.55 0.50
N VAL A 34 13.48 0.79 0.76
CA VAL A 34 12.70 0.86 2.02
C VAL A 34 12.74 -0.49 2.70
N GLU A 35 13.12 -0.51 3.97
CA GLU A 35 13.04 -1.69 4.80
C GLU A 35 11.83 -1.56 5.75
N MET A 36 10.99 -2.58 5.73
CA MET A 36 9.82 -2.73 6.60
C MET A 36 10.06 -3.95 7.49
N THR A 37 10.27 -3.75 8.80
CA THR A 37 10.43 -4.86 9.75
C THR A 37 9.07 -5.35 10.23
N MET A 38 8.91 -6.66 10.26
CA MET A 38 7.72 -7.35 10.74
C MET A 38 7.92 -7.84 12.16
N TYR A 39 6.91 -7.65 13.00
CA TYR A 39 6.89 -8.04 14.40
C TYR A 39 5.68 -8.95 14.67
N ASP A 40 5.82 -9.89 15.58
CA ASP A 40 4.70 -10.68 16.09
C ASP A 40 3.89 -9.92 17.15
N GLY A 41 2.82 -10.55 17.67
CA GLY A 41 1.96 -9.96 18.71
C GLY A 41 2.66 -9.71 20.06
N SER A 42 3.87 -10.23 20.27
CA SER A 42 4.72 -9.93 21.43
C SER A 42 5.74 -8.81 21.15
N ASN A 43 5.67 -8.19 19.98
CA ASN A 43 6.60 -7.17 19.49
C ASN A 43 8.03 -7.69 19.28
N ALA A 44 8.21 -9.00 19.05
CA ALA A 44 9.48 -9.57 18.64
C ALA A 44 9.64 -9.54 17.12
N PRO A 45 10.80 -9.16 16.56
CA PRO A 45 11.01 -9.14 15.11
C PRO A 45 11.01 -10.56 14.55
N VAL A 46 10.19 -10.80 13.52
CA VAL A 46 10.04 -12.11 12.87
C VAL A 46 10.56 -12.13 11.44
N GLY A 47 10.88 -10.96 10.88
CA GLY A 47 11.43 -10.85 9.54
C GLY A 47 11.37 -9.41 9.03
N LYS A 48 11.71 -9.23 7.76
CA LYS A 48 11.64 -7.93 7.09
C LYS A 48 11.34 -8.07 5.61
N THR A 49 10.79 -7.02 5.03
CA THR A 49 10.64 -6.86 3.59
C THR A 49 11.47 -5.66 3.13
N ILE A 50 12.26 -5.84 2.09
CA ILE A 50 13.01 -4.77 1.44
C ILE A 50 12.37 -4.49 0.09
N TYR A 51 11.85 -3.27 -0.06
CA TYR A 51 11.34 -2.75 -1.32
C TYR A 51 12.44 -1.97 -2.04
N LYS A 52 12.65 -2.28 -3.32
CA LYS A 52 13.52 -1.51 -4.22
C LYS A 52 12.67 -0.94 -5.34
N VAL A 53 12.71 0.38 -5.51
CA VAL A 53 11.97 1.10 -6.54
C VAL A 53 12.84 1.27 -7.78
N SER A 54 12.26 1.06 -8.95
CA SER A 54 12.94 1.18 -10.25
C SER A 54 11.97 1.69 -11.33
N ASN A 55 12.51 2.04 -12.48
CA ASN A 55 11.75 2.41 -13.68
C ASN A 55 10.69 3.50 -13.40
N VAL A 56 11.09 4.57 -12.72
CA VAL A 56 10.21 5.70 -12.48
C VAL A 56 10.00 6.46 -13.79
N GLN A 57 8.75 6.46 -14.27
CA GLN A 57 8.35 7.11 -15.52
C GLN A 57 7.35 8.22 -15.22
N LYS A 58 7.64 9.42 -15.70
CA LYS A 58 6.75 10.57 -15.63
C LYS A 58 6.02 10.73 -16.96
N GLU A 59 4.71 10.77 -16.89
CA GLU A 59 3.82 10.98 -18.03
C GLU A 59 2.97 12.21 -17.79
N ALA A 60 2.27 12.69 -18.83
CA ALA A 60 1.39 13.86 -18.72
C ALA A 60 0.27 13.67 -17.68
N THR A 61 -0.18 12.44 -17.46
CA THR A 61 -1.29 12.07 -16.56
C THR A 61 -0.86 11.59 -15.19
N GLY A 62 0.46 11.45 -14.94
CA GLY A 62 0.95 10.97 -13.66
C GLY A 62 2.35 10.38 -13.70
N THR A 63 2.70 9.68 -12.64
CA THR A 63 4.00 9.00 -12.49
C THR A 63 3.75 7.54 -12.16
N THR A 64 4.50 6.64 -12.79
CA THR A 64 4.50 5.21 -12.48
C THR A 64 5.90 4.76 -12.07
N SER A 65 5.98 3.66 -11.33
CA SER A 65 7.25 3.01 -11.01
C SER A 65 7.02 1.51 -10.81
N ASN A 66 8.10 0.75 -10.89
CA ASN A 66 8.11 -0.65 -10.51
C ASN A 66 8.77 -0.83 -9.15
N PHE A 67 8.40 -1.88 -8.43
CA PHE A 67 9.11 -2.30 -7.24
C PHE A 67 9.45 -3.78 -7.30
N THR A 68 10.52 -4.13 -6.61
CA THR A 68 10.84 -5.50 -6.20
C THR A 68 10.79 -5.56 -4.69
N ALA A 69 9.96 -6.43 -4.13
CA ALA A 69 9.85 -6.69 -2.70
C ALA A 69 10.54 -8.03 -2.40
N THR A 70 11.57 -8.02 -1.58
CA THR A 70 12.26 -9.22 -1.12
C THR A 70 11.99 -9.42 0.37
N VAL A 71 11.46 -10.58 0.72
CA VAL A 71 11.11 -10.94 2.11
C VAL A 71 12.21 -11.81 2.70
N TYR A 72 12.61 -11.48 3.92
CA TYR A 72 13.60 -12.19 4.70
C TYR A 72 12.99 -12.68 6.03
N ASP A 73 13.42 -13.82 6.51
CA ASP A 73 13.10 -14.28 7.86
C ASP A 73 13.96 -13.55 8.92
N LYS A 74 13.75 -13.89 10.20
CA LYS A 74 14.50 -13.34 11.34
C LYS A 74 16.00 -13.62 11.32
N SER A 75 16.46 -14.57 10.50
CA SER A 75 17.86 -14.97 10.32
C SER A 75 18.49 -14.37 9.06
N ASP A 76 17.82 -13.36 8.44
CA ASP A 76 18.21 -12.74 7.18
C ASP A 76 18.25 -13.69 5.97
N LYS A 77 17.61 -14.86 6.07
CA LYS A 77 17.45 -15.76 4.95
C LYS A 77 16.30 -15.29 4.05
N MET A 78 16.57 -15.14 2.76
CA MET A 78 15.55 -14.80 1.77
C MET A 78 14.48 -15.89 1.69
N ILE A 79 13.21 -15.49 1.82
CA ILE A 79 12.03 -16.35 1.71
C ILE A 79 11.47 -16.30 0.30
N THR A 80 11.19 -15.10 -0.19
CA THR A 80 10.54 -14.90 -1.49
C THR A 80 10.81 -13.51 -2.04
N THR A 81 10.53 -13.35 -3.34
CA THR A 81 10.58 -12.06 -4.03
C THR A 81 9.31 -11.88 -4.85
N SER A 82 8.75 -10.69 -4.82
CA SER A 82 7.59 -10.29 -5.63
C SER A 82 7.86 -8.98 -6.36
N GLN A 83 7.09 -8.71 -7.41
CA GLN A 83 7.17 -7.48 -8.19
C GLN A 83 5.77 -6.89 -8.36
N GLY A 84 5.71 -5.59 -8.48
CA GLY A 84 4.48 -4.85 -8.73
C GLY A 84 4.75 -3.43 -9.20
N THR A 85 3.69 -2.63 -9.21
CA THR A 85 3.72 -1.27 -9.76
C THR A 85 3.11 -0.29 -8.78
N PHE A 86 3.65 0.92 -8.72
CA PHE A 86 3.03 2.07 -8.06
C PHE A 86 2.60 3.08 -9.12
N LYS A 87 1.48 3.76 -8.86
CA LYS A 87 0.95 4.80 -9.74
C LYS A 87 0.58 6.02 -8.91
N CYS A 88 0.87 7.20 -9.41
CA CYS A 88 0.42 8.46 -8.82
C CYS A 88 -0.14 9.35 -9.92
N SER A 89 -1.26 9.99 -9.64
CA SER A 89 -1.91 10.97 -10.50
C SER A 89 -2.37 12.16 -9.66
N GLY A 90 -3.03 13.13 -10.26
CA GLY A 90 -3.64 14.26 -9.55
C GLY A 90 -4.63 13.85 -8.45
N ASP A 91 -5.22 12.65 -8.55
CA ASP A 91 -6.18 12.12 -7.58
C ASP A 91 -5.53 11.45 -6.35
N GLY A 92 -4.23 11.16 -6.39
CA GLY A 92 -3.50 10.51 -5.31
C GLY A 92 -2.58 9.38 -5.78
N ILE A 93 -2.21 8.49 -4.84
CA ILE A 93 -1.35 7.35 -5.12
C ILE A 93 -2.14 6.03 -5.06
N ALA A 94 -1.82 5.12 -5.98
CA ALA A 94 -2.36 3.78 -6.06
C ALA A 94 -1.23 2.76 -5.84
N LEU A 95 -1.36 1.94 -4.82
CA LEU A 95 -0.40 0.89 -4.45
C LEU A 95 -0.91 -0.46 -4.91
N ASP A 96 -0.09 -1.20 -5.66
CA ASP A 96 -0.39 -2.59 -6.02
C ASP A 96 -0.60 -3.42 -4.76
N MET A 97 -1.69 -4.17 -4.68
CA MET A 97 -2.05 -4.97 -3.50
C MET A 97 -1.01 -6.05 -3.16
N LYS A 98 -0.13 -6.40 -4.09
CA LYS A 98 1.02 -7.28 -3.84
C LYS A 98 1.97 -6.75 -2.76
N VAL A 99 1.99 -5.43 -2.50
CA VAL A 99 2.81 -4.80 -1.45
C VAL A 99 2.44 -5.33 -0.05
N GLY A 100 1.16 -5.50 0.21
CA GLY A 100 0.64 -5.93 1.52
C GLY A 100 0.46 -7.44 1.67
N MET A 101 0.84 -8.24 0.67
CA MET A 101 0.62 -9.67 0.71
C MET A 101 1.57 -10.37 1.68
N PRO A 102 1.05 -11.13 2.65
CA PRO A 102 1.90 -11.95 3.50
C PRO A 102 2.67 -12.99 2.69
N SER A 103 3.93 -13.18 3.04
CA SER A 103 4.71 -14.29 2.49
C SER A 103 4.37 -15.57 3.26
N PHE A 104 3.67 -16.46 2.63
CA PHE A 104 3.47 -17.80 3.17
C PHE A 104 4.65 -18.68 2.76
N SER A 105 5.46 -19.11 3.73
CA SER A 105 6.60 -19.99 3.48
C SER A 105 6.19 -21.29 2.76
N GLN A 106 4.94 -21.72 2.99
CA GLN A 106 4.34 -22.90 2.35
C GLN A 106 4.10 -22.74 0.85
N LEU A 107 4.00 -21.48 0.38
CA LEU A 107 3.73 -21.17 -1.03
C LEU A 107 4.98 -20.78 -1.83
N LYS A 108 6.15 -20.70 -1.17
CA LYS A 108 7.41 -20.21 -1.79
C LYS A 108 7.85 -21.04 -3.01
N ASP A 109 7.59 -22.35 -2.95
CA ASP A 109 8.00 -23.30 -3.99
C ASP A 109 6.90 -23.53 -5.06
N LEU A 110 5.74 -22.85 -4.91
CA LEU A 110 4.63 -22.94 -5.84
C LEU A 110 4.74 -21.86 -6.92
N LYS A 111 4.55 -22.26 -8.16
CA LYS A 111 4.35 -21.33 -9.27
C LYS A 111 2.93 -20.78 -9.19
N MET A 112 2.76 -19.68 -8.46
CA MET A 112 1.48 -18.98 -8.35
C MET A 112 1.37 -17.93 -9.44
N GLU A 113 0.23 -17.92 -10.15
CA GLU A 113 -0.09 -16.92 -11.16
C GLU A 113 -1.16 -15.97 -10.63
N ALA A 114 -0.95 -14.66 -10.79
CA ALA A 114 -1.95 -13.68 -10.48
C ALA A 114 -3.17 -13.82 -11.40
N LYS A 115 -4.34 -14.01 -10.84
CA LYS A 115 -5.62 -14.03 -11.57
C LYS A 115 -6.22 -12.63 -11.66
N THR A 116 -5.96 -11.79 -10.66
CA THR A 116 -6.39 -10.39 -10.68
C THR A 116 -5.28 -9.53 -11.27
N THR A 117 -5.60 -8.81 -12.33
CA THR A 117 -4.75 -7.78 -12.92
C THR A 117 -5.19 -6.40 -12.41
N ASN A 118 -4.23 -5.50 -12.13
CA ASN A 118 -4.51 -4.13 -11.71
C ASN A 118 -5.30 -4.01 -10.39
N ALA A 119 -5.01 -4.86 -9.40
CA ALA A 119 -5.53 -4.72 -8.05
C ALA A 119 -4.74 -3.65 -7.29
N PHE A 120 -5.33 -2.47 -7.09
CA PHE A 120 -4.71 -1.33 -6.43
C PHE A 120 -5.53 -0.84 -5.24
N LEU A 121 -4.86 -0.48 -4.16
CA LEU A 121 -5.41 0.32 -3.09
C LEU A 121 -5.09 1.79 -3.34
N ASN A 122 -6.14 2.62 -3.41
CA ASN A 122 -6.00 4.06 -3.65
C ASN A 122 -5.92 4.83 -2.34
N TYR A 123 -5.05 5.84 -2.33
CA TYR A 123 -4.89 6.83 -1.26
C TYR A 123 -5.06 8.21 -1.88
N PRO A 124 -6.27 8.79 -1.76
CA PRO A 124 -6.54 10.11 -2.32
C PRO A 124 -5.61 11.19 -1.77
N ALA A 125 -5.29 12.15 -2.60
CA ALA A 125 -4.42 13.28 -2.25
C ALA A 125 -4.87 14.02 -0.99
N ASN A 126 -6.18 14.25 -0.88
CA ASN A 126 -6.81 15.06 0.15
C ASN A 126 -7.74 14.21 1.01
N MET A 127 -7.20 13.17 1.68
CA MET A 127 -7.99 12.36 2.58
C MET A 127 -8.56 13.17 3.75
N GLN A 128 -9.78 12.84 4.16
CA GLN A 128 -10.48 13.47 5.28
C GLN A 128 -10.76 12.44 6.37
N VAL A 129 -10.70 12.85 7.64
CA VAL A 129 -11.15 12.00 8.76
C VAL A 129 -12.65 11.73 8.59
N GLY A 130 -13.05 10.47 8.74
CA GLY A 130 -14.40 9.99 8.47
C GLY A 130 -14.61 9.48 7.04
N GLN A 131 -13.68 9.71 6.12
CA GLN A 131 -13.79 9.27 4.72
C GLN A 131 -13.66 7.76 4.60
N ASP A 132 -14.58 7.15 3.85
CA ASP A 132 -14.47 5.77 3.42
C ASP A 132 -13.57 5.69 2.17
N LEU A 133 -12.68 4.69 2.15
CA LEU A 133 -11.77 4.44 1.05
C LEU A 133 -12.15 3.13 0.35
N LYS A 134 -11.94 3.08 -0.96
CA LYS A 134 -12.21 1.86 -1.72
C LYS A 134 -11.25 0.74 -1.32
N GLY A 135 -11.79 -0.44 -1.08
CA GLY A 135 -11.04 -1.67 -0.90
C GLY A 135 -10.66 -2.34 -2.22
N GLY A 136 -10.16 -3.57 -2.14
CA GLY A 136 -9.79 -4.36 -3.29
C GLY A 136 -9.63 -5.83 -2.95
N THR A 137 -9.57 -6.67 -3.98
CA THR A 137 -9.27 -8.09 -3.87
C THR A 137 -8.16 -8.45 -4.86
N PHE A 138 -7.18 -9.18 -4.38
CA PHE A 138 -6.11 -9.75 -5.20
C PHE A 138 -6.15 -11.26 -5.08
N GLU A 139 -6.15 -11.94 -6.22
CA GLU A 139 -6.25 -13.39 -6.30
C GLU A 139 -5.07 -13.99 -7.05
N MET A 140 -4.59 -15.12 -6.56
CA MET A 140 -3.60 -15.96 -7.21
C MET A 140 -4.09 -17.40 -7.26
N ALA A 141 -3.66 -18.12 -8.27
CA ALA A 141 -3.86 -19.56 -8.37
C ALA A 141 -2.59 -20.26 -8.84
N GLY A 142 -2.44 -21.50 -8.46
CA GLY A 142 -1.32 -22.35 -8.83
C GLY A 142 -1.69 -23.81 -8.71
N ASN A 143 -0.73 -24.69 -9.00
CA ASN A 143 -0.91 -26.14 -8.88
C ASN A 143 0.25 -26.74 -8.06
N MET A 144 -0.08 -27.63 -7.14
CA MET A 144 0.86 -28.36 -6.31
C MET A 144 0.60 -29.85 -6.45
N GLY A 145 1.48 -30.53 -7.18
CA GLY A 145 1.37 -32.00 -7.35
C GLY A 145 0.06 -32.46 -7.96
N GLY A 146 -0.53 -31.69 -8.92
CA GLY A 146 -1.81 -31.98 -9.53
C GLY A 146 -3.03 -31.40 -8.82
N MET A 147 -2.85 -30.74 -7.68
CA MET A 147 -3.91 -30.09 -6.91
C MET A 147 -3.93 -28.59 -7.17
N ASP A 148 -5.10 -28.05 -7.49
CA ASP A 148 -5.28 -26.61 -7.64
C ASP A 148 -5.32 -25.92 -6.28
N ILE A 149 -4.53 -24.84 -6.17
CA ILE A 149 -4.46 -23.98 -5.00
C ILE A 149 -4.85 -22.56 -5.41
N GLY A 150 -5.76 -21.95 -4.65
CA GLY A 150 -6.14 -20.55 -4.77
C GLY A 150 -5.80 -19.77 -3.50
N VAL A 151 -5.38 -18.52 -3.66
CA VAL A 151 -5.24 -17.56 -2.56
C VAL A 151 -5.95 -16.29 -2.94
N ALA A 152 -6.88 -15.87 -2.11
CA ALA A 152 -7.53 -14.55 -2.22
C ALA A 152 -7.16 -13.70 -1.01
N TYR A 153 -6.75 -12.46 -1.28
CA TYR A 153 -6.43 -11.43 -0.31
C TYR A 153 -7.35 -10.25 -0.54
N THR A 154 -8.23 -9.98 0.42
CA THR A 154 -9.25 -8.93 0.33
C THR A 154 -9.05 -7.89 1.42
N VAL A 155 -9.05 -6.63 1.04
CA VAL A 155 -9.09 -5.47 1.92
C VAL A 155 -10.43 -4.78 1.73
N SER A 156 -11.20 -4.59 2.82
CA SER A 156 -12.53 -4.00 2.79
C SER A 156 -12.74 -3.04 3.97
N ASN A 157 -13.86 -2.31 3.97
CA ASN A 157 -14.26 -1.40 5.05
C ASN A 157 -13.16 -0.40 5.47
N ARG A 158 -12.37 0.09 4.49
CA ARG A 158 -11.29 1.05 4.72
C ARG A 158 -11.87 2.41 5.10
N LYS A 159 -11.47 2.93 6.26
CA LYS A 159 -11.94 4.23 6.76
C LYS A 159 -10.81 5.03 7.39
N VAL A 160 -10.72 6.30 7.05
CA VAL A 160 -9.82 7.25 7.71
C VAL A 160 -10.43 7.63 9.06
N VAL A 161 -9.82 7.18 10.17
CA VAL A 161 -10.36 7.36 11.51
C VAL A 161 -9.69 8.47 12.31
N GLY A 162 -8.56 8.99 11.84
CA GLY A 162 -7.83 10.06 12.55
C GLY A 162 -6.55 10.48 11.86
N LYS A 163 -5.82 11.35 12.54
CA LYS A 163 -4.45 11.77 12.20
C LYS A 163 -3.59 11.70 13.46
N GLU A 164 -2.39 11.15 13.32
CA GLU A 164 -1.45 11.14 14.43
C GLU A 164 0.01 11.12 13.95
N LYS A 165 0.94 11.54 14.81
CA LYS A 165 2.36 11.50 14.53
C LYS A 165 2.91 10.12 14.90
N ILE A 166 3.56 9.46 13.94
CA ILE A 166 4.23 8.18 14.13
C ILE A 166 5.73 8.36 14.03
N THR A 167 6.45 7.81 15.01
CA THR A 167 7.92 7.76 15.02
C THR A 167 8.36 6.30 14.90
N THR A 168 9.31 6.06 14.00
CA THR A 168 9.95 4.76 13.77
C THR A 168 11.47 4.95 13.72
N PRO A 169 12.28 3.90 13.64
CA PRO A 169 13.73 4.04 13.45
C PRO A 169 14.13 4.82 12.18
N ALA A 170 13.28 4.85 11.15
CA ALA A 170 13.54 5.55 9.90
C ALA A 170 13.15 7.04 9.93
N GLY A 171 12.41 7.51 10.95
CA GLY A 171 11.99 8.90 11.05
C GLY A 171 10.63 9.11 11.74
N SER A 172 10.08 10.32 11.58
CA SER A 172 8.79 10.71 12.15
C SER A 172 7.91 11.37 11.10
N TRP A 173 6.62 10.99 11.06
CA TRP A 173 5.67 11.47 10.07
C TRP A 173 4.32 11.79 10.70
N ASN A 174 3.63 12.80 10.18
CA ASN A 174 2.22 13.02 10.44
C ASN A 174 1.41 12.12 9.48
N CYS A 175 0.70 11.15 10.03
CA CYS A 175 0.01 10.13 9.26
C CYS A 175 -1.49 10.25 9.37
N TYR A 176 -2.21 9.87 8.31
CA TYR A 176 -3.58 9.42 8.43
C TYR A 176 -3.61 8.03 9.04
N LYS A 177 -4.53 7.82 9.99
CA LYS A 177 -4.84 6.52 10.56
C LYS A 177 -6.04 5.94 9.83
N ILE A 178 -5.86 4.75 9.24
CA ILE A 178 -6.84 4.09 8.39
C ILE A 178 -7.12 2.72 8.99
N ASN A 179 -8.38 2.45 9.35
CA ASN A 179 -8.82 1.12 9.77
C ASN A 179 -9.41 0.38 8.57
N TYR A 180 -9.27 -0.95 8.55
CA TYR A 180 -9.87 -1.80 7.54
C TYR A 180 -9.97 -3.26 7.99
N ASP A 181 -10.80 -4.03 7.27
CA ASP A 181 -10.87 -5.48 7.40
C ASP A 181 -9.99 -6.15 6.37
N LEU A 182 -9.37 -7.24 6.77
CA LEU A 182 -8.43 -8.01 6.00
C LEU A 182 -8.84 -9.48 6.02
N SER A 183 -9.12 -10.05 4.85
CA SER A 183 -9.47 -11.46 4.72
C SER A 183 -8.50 -12.17 3.80
N PHE A 184 -7.93 -13.25 4.30
CA PHE A 184 -7.19 -14.24 3.51
C PHE A 184 -8.05 -15.49 3.36
N LYS A 185 -8.15 -16.00 2.14
CA LYS A 185 -8.77 -17.29 1.86
C LYS A 185 -7.78 -18.13 1.10
N MET A 186 -7.38 -19.25 1.70
CA MET A 186 -6.63 -20.28 0.99
C MET A 186 -7.60 -21.39 0.60
N GLN A 187 -7.66 -21.68 -0.69
CA GLN A 187 -8.49 -22.75 -1.25
C GLN A 187 -7.59 -23.89 -1.69
N MET A 188 -7.89 -25.10 -1.23
CA MET A 188 -7.19 -26.32 -1.57
C MET A 188 -8.17 -27.50 -1.56
N LEU A 189 -8.20 -28.31 -2.63
CA LEU A 189 -9.10 -29.46 -2.76
C LEU A 189 -10.59 -29.11 -2.54
N GLY A 190 -11.04 -27.95 -3.04
CA GLY A 190 -12.41 -27.48 -2.87
C GLY A 190 -12.76 -26.94 -1.49
N ASN A 191 -11.88 -27.06 -0.49
CA ASN A 191 -12.05 -26.48 0.83
C ASN A 191 -11.42 -25.10 0.89
N SER A 192 -12.09 -24.17 1.61
CA SER A 192 -11.59 -22.81 1.85
C SER A 192 -11.35 -22.61 3.34
N VAL A 193 -10.16 -22.18 3.70
CA VAL A 193 -9.81 -21.79 5.06
C VAL A 193 -9.69 -20.27 5.11
N PRO A 194 -10.67 -19.56 5.67
CA PRO A 194 -10.59 -18.12 5.86
C PRO A 194 -9.73 -17.78 7.08
N MET A 195 -9.01 -16.68 6.98
CA MET A 195 -8.35 -15.99 8.09
C MET A 195 -8.73 -14.52 8.01
N ASP A 196 -9.61 -14.11 8.91
CA ASP A 196 -10.10 -12.74 8.98
C ASP A 196 -9.38 -11.99 10.11
N LEU A 197 -8.95 -10.77 9.80
CA LEU A 197 -8.24 -9.86 10.68
C LEU A 197 -8.86 -8.47 10.55
N THR A 198 -8.69 -7.64 11.54
CA THR A 198 -8.80 -6.19 11.36
C THR A 198 -7.41 -5.57 11.36
N ALA A 199 -7.26 -4.42 10.74
CA ALA A 199 -5.97 -3.76 10.69
C ALA A 199 -6.10 -2.23 10.83
N THR A 200 -5.03 -1.63 11.32
CA THR A 200 -4.82 -0.19 11.33
C THR A 200 -3.54 0.12 10.59
N GLU A 201 -3.63 1.03 9.64
CA GLU A 201 -2.52 1.52 8.84
C GLU A 201 -2.27 3.00 9.12
N TRP A 202 -1.00 3.39 9.13
CA TRP A 202 -0.57 4.78 9.19
C TRP A 202 0.11 5.16 7.88
N PHE A 203 -0.57 6.03 7.14
CA PHE A 203 -0.13 6.52 5.84
C PHE A 203 0.26 7.99 5.92
N ALA A 204 1.50 8.32 5.60
CA ALA A 204 2.02 9.68 5.58
C ALA A 204 1.83 10.30 4.18
N PRO A 205 1.04 11.41 4.05
CA PRO A 205 0.93 12.13 2.79
C PRO A 205 2.29 12.59 2.27
N GLY A 206 2.54 12.40 0.98
CA GLY A 206 3.80 12.76 0.35
C GLY A 206 4.99 11.86 0.72
N PHE A 207 4.78 10.80 1.51
CA PHE A 207 5.82 9.82 1.82
C PHE A 207 5.38 8.38 1.54
N GLY A 208 4.27 7.93 2.15
CA GLY A 208 3.74 6.58 1.96
C GLY A 208 3.37 5.87 3.26
N MET A 209 3.21 4.55 3.21
CA MET A 209 2.90 3.72 4.36
C MET A 209 4.08 3.67 5.33
N VAL A 210 3.81 3.93 6.61
CA VAL A 210 4.82 4.01 7.68
C VAL A 210 4.73 2.82 8.63
N LYS A 211 3.50 2.42 8.98
CA LYS A 211 3.24 1.36 9.94
C LYS A 211 1.89 0.70 9.64
N THR A 212 1.78 -0.59 9.95
CA THR A 212 0.52 -1.33 9.97
C THR A 212 0.49 -2.22 11.21
N VAL A 213 -0.65 -2.35 11.86
CA VAL A 213 -0.90 -3.30 12.96
C VAL A 213 -2.13 -4.12 12.59
N SER A 214 -2.01 -5.43 12.69
CA SER A 214 -3.11 -6.38 12.48
C SER A 214 -3.60 -6.97 13.80
N TYR A 215 -4.90 -7.23 13.88
CA TYR A 215 -5.55 -7.77 15.07
C TYR A 215 -6.38 -9.00 14.70
N LYS A 216 -6.33 -10.02 15.54
CA LYS A 216 -7.20 -11.19 15.50
C LYS A 216 -7.97 -11.27 16.81
N ASP A 217 -9.27 -11.32 16.74
CA ASP A 217 -10.17 -11.37 17.91
C ASP A 217 -9.87 -10.24 18.93
N GLY A 218 -9.57 -9.03 18.41
CA GLY A 218 -9.27 -7.84 19.20
C GLY A 218 -7.86 -7.82 19.84
N LYS A 219 -7.04 -8.85 19.64
CA LYS A 219 -5.65 -8.90 20.12
C LYS A 219 -4.68 -8.61 18.97
N GLU A 220 -3.59 -7.88 19.25
CA GLU A 220 -2.55 -7.66 18.27
C GLU A 220 -1.96 -9.01 17.80
N ALA A 221 -2.06 -9.25 16.50
CA ALA A 221 -1.53 -10.45 15.86
C ALA A 221 -0.12 -10.21 15.30
N GLY A 222 0.19 -8.97 14.98
CA GLY A 222 1.51 -8.54 14.51
C GLY A 222 1.47 -7.14 13.94
N SER A 223 2.66 -6.62 13.68
CA SER A 223 2.81 -5.29 13.08
C SER A 223 3.95 -5.25 12.06
N THR A 224 3.92 -4.21 11.23
CA THR A 224 4.99 -3.92 10.28
C THR A 224 5.27 -2.42 10.34
N MET A 225 6.53 -2.02 10.41
CA MET A 225 6.90 -0.61 10.38
C MET A 225 8.16 -0.37 9.56
N ILE A 226 8.27 0.83 9.00
CA ILE A 226 9.47 1.27 8.31
C ILE A 226 10.63 1.43 9.31
N THR A 227 11.74 0.73 9.04
CA THR A 227 12.94 0.76 9.90
C THR A 227 14.14 1.39 9.21
N SER A 228 14.16 1.43 7.87
CA SER A 228 15.19 2.11 7.10
C SER A 228 14.63 2.66 5.80
N PHE A 229 15.12 3.82 5.40
CA PHE A 229 14.86 4.45 4.12
C PHE A 229 16.16 4.98 3.54
N LYS A 230 16.48 4.61 2.29
CA LYS A 230 17.63 5.09 1.53
C LYS A 230 17.15 5.56 0.16
N LYS A 231 17.70 6.67 -0.30
CA LYS A 231 17.42 7.27 -1.61
C LYS A 231 18.62 7.08 -2.52
#